data_bf7224a71ea2ff940ed4f9def20551c1
#
_entry.id   bf7224a71ea2ff940ed4f9def20551c1
#
_cell.length_a   1.000
_cell.length_b   1.000
_cell.length_c   1.000
_cell.angle_alpha   90.00
_cell.angle_beta   90.00
_cell.angle_gamma   90.00
#
_symmetry.space_group_name_H-M   'P 1'
#
loop_
_entity.id
_entity.type
_entity.pdbx_description
1 polymer ?
#
loop_
_entity_poly.entity_id
_entity_poly.type
_entity_poly.pdbx_seq_one_letter_code
_entity_poly.pdbx_strand_id
1 'polypeptide(L)'
;METTNAWKKYTSEDLDKLQSFTEGYRKFISENKTERECAASAIKLAEAAGYVKLSDAIAAGKTLKAGDKVYADIRGKSVIFVQIGTKSLEEGLNILGAHIDSPRLDVKQNPLEERNELATFDTHYYGGVKKYQWVTIPLAIHGVLALKDGSVINVCVGEDPTDPVFCISDLLIHLSAEQLGKTASKVIEGEMLDLIVGNRPLVWGQNGEKPADAEGDEPKEAVKTNVINILKDLYGIEEADLLSAELEIVPAGPARDMGFDRSMILGYGHDDRSCSYPSLIAQLECDVPARTSVTILTDKEEIGSVGATGMNSLFFENIMAEVLALAGFESPLSLRRCMANSYMLSSDVSAGYDPSFTGSFEIKNSAIMGHGLAFNKFTGSGGKFGSNDADAEYVALIRRIMDNAGVQFQTAELGRVDAGGGGTIAYMLAKYGMHVIDCGVPVLSMHAPWEIANKADIFEAYRGYRAFLEFSE
;
A
#
# COMPACT_ATOMS: atom_id res chain seq x y z
N MET A 1 -22.35 -20.91 1.41
CA MET A 1 -22.68 -20.56 2.80
C MET A 1 -23.39 -19.21 2.73
N GLU A 2 -24.55 -19.04 3.34
CA GLU A 2 -25.14 -17.69 3.44
C GLU A 2 -24.34 -16.92 4.50
N THR A 3 -23.61 -15.91 4.08
CA THR A 3 -22.91 -14.99 4.98
C THR A 3 -23.89 -13.92 5.44
N THR A 4 -23.72 -13.42 6.66
CA THR A 4 -24.56 -12.39 7.24
C THR A 4 -23.79 -11.08 7.27
N ASN A 5 -24.46 -9.98 6.92
CA ASN A 5 -23.87 -8.65 7.05
C ASN A 5 -23.44 -8.40 8.51
N ALA A 6 -22.17 -8.05 8.72
CA ALA A 6 -21.53 -7.91 10.03
C ALA A 6 -22.22 -6.85 10.92
N TRP A 7 -22.71 -5.76 10.32
CA TRP A 7 -23.46 -4.71 11.03
C TRP A 7 -24.67 -5.23 11.82
N LYS A 8 -25.26 -6.36 11.40
CA LYS A 8 -26.43 -6.97 12.09
C LYS A 8 -26.04 -7.70 13.37
N LYS A 9 -24.74 -7.95 13.60
CA LYS A 9 -24.24 -8.74 14.73
C LYS A 9 -23.58 -7.92 15.81
N TYR A 10 -23.24 -6.66 15.50
CA TYR A 10 -22.53 -5.80 16.44
C TYR A 10 -23.39 -5.34 17.60
N THR A 11 -22.85 -5.45 18.80
CA THR A 11 -23.34 -4.79 20.00
C THR A 11 -22.97 -3.31 19.99
N SER A 12 -23.48 -2.52 20.93
CA SER A 12 -23.07 -1.11 21.08
C SER A 12 -21.56 -0.98 21.36
N GLU A 13 -20.98 -1.91 22.14
CA GLU A 13 -19.54 -1.93 22.42
C GLU A 13 -18.72 -2.25 21.19
N ASP A 14 -19.19 -3.18 20.33
CA ASP A 14 -18.53 -3.49 19.07
C ASP A 14 -18.56 -2.28 18.11
N LEU A 15 -19.67 -1.54 18.08
CA LEU A 15 -19.78 -0.33 17.27
C LEU A 15 -18.82 0.78 17.73
N ASP A 16 -18.65 0.96 19.04
CA ASP A 16 -17.68 1.93 19.58
C ASP A 16 -16.23 1.54 19.22
N LYS A 17 -15.88 0.24 19.34
CA LYS A 17 -14.57 -0.29 18.94
C LYS A 17 -14.35 -0.13 17.43
N LEU A 18 -15.33 -0.48 16.61
CA LEU A 18 -15.28 -0.32 15.16
C LEU A 18 -15.05 1.14 14.78
N GLN A 19 -15.80 2.06 15.37
CA GLN A 19 -15.68 3.48 15.06
C GLN A 19 -14.29 4.01 15.45
N SER A 20 -13.78 3.67 16.64
CA SER A 20 -12.44 4.06 17.07
C SER A 20 -11.35 3.48 16.14
N PHE A 21 -11.44 2.20 15.81
CA PHE A 21 -10.48 1.53 14.94
C PHE A 21 -10.47 2.14 13.53
N THR A 22 -11.66 2.31 12.94
CA THR A 22 -11.77 2.83 11.56
C THR A 22 -11.46 4.32 11.45
N GLU A 23 -11.60 5.09 12.52
CA GLU A 23 -11.09 6.47 12.57
C GLU A 23 -9.56 6.50 12.54
N GLY A 24 -8.89 5.59 13.29
CA GLY A 24 -7.45 5.40 13.22
C GLY A 24 -7.00 5.00 11.80
N TYR A 25 -7.72 4.09 11.17
CA TYR A 25 -7.46 3.70 9.78
C TYR A 25 -7.65 4.86 8.80
N ARG A 26 -8.77 5.61 8.91
CA ARG A 26 -9.06 6.76 8.04
C ARG A 26 -7.97 7.84 8.14
N LYS A 27 -7.45 8.06 9.35
CA LYS A 27 -6.30 8.93 9.57
C LYS A 27 -5.04 8.37 8.91
N PHE A 28 -4.74 7.09 9.13
CA PHE A 28 -3.56 6.44 8.57
C PHE A 28 -3.52 6.53 7.03
N ILE A 29 -4.60 6.16 6.33
CA ILE A 29 -4.67 6.18 4.86
C ILE A 29 -4.65 7.62 4.29
N SER A 30 -5.10 8.61 5.09
CA SER A 30 -5.04 10.03 4.70
C SER A 30 -3.63 10.61 4.78
N GLU A 31 -2.86 10.21 5.79
CA GLU A 31 -1.54 10.76 6.10
C GLU A 31 -0.39 9.97 5.43
N ASN A 32 -0.66 8.77 4.91
CA ASN A 32 0.36 7.87 4.37
C ASN A 32 -0.05 7.42 2.96
N LYS A 33 0.35 8.18 1.95
CA LYS A 33 -0.03 7.92 0.55
C LYS A 33 1.04 7.19 -0.25
N THR A 34 2.25 7.10 0.29
CA THR A 34 3.38 6.39 -0.32
C THR A 34 3.83 5.23 0.57
N GLU A 35 4.54 4.27 0.00
CA GLU A 35 5.12 3.16 0.76
C GLU A 35 6.12 3.66 1.83
N ARG A 36 6.85 4.76 1.54
CA ARG A 36 7.79 5.37 2.51
C ARG A 36 7.06 5.93 3.73
N GLU A 37 5.97 6.64 3.50
CA GLU A 37 5.16 7.20 4.58
C GLU A 37 4.50 6.11 5.41
N CYS A 38 3.98 5.06 4.76
CA CYS A 38 3.42 3.89 5.43
C CYS A 38 4.46 3.19 6.31
N ALA A 39 5.66 2.91 5.77
CA ALA A 39 6.75 2.27 6.50
C ALA A 39 7.19 3.11 7.70
N ALA A 40 7.39 4.42 7.51
CA ALA A 40 7.79 5.33 8.58
C ALA A 40 6.77 5.41 9.70
N SER A 41 5.47 5.53 9.36
CA SER A 41 4.38 5.55 10.33
C SER A 41 4.24 4.22 11.07
N ALA A 42 4.38 3.09 10.35
CA ALA A 42 4.34 1.76 10.96
C ALA A 42 5.48 1.56 11.96
N ILE A 43 6.70 1.97 11.61
CA ILE A 43 7.87 1.92 12.50
C ILE A 43 7.63 2.76 13.75
N LYS A 44 7.15 3.99 13.60
CA LYS A 44 6.85 4.89 14.72
C LYS A 44 5.83 4.29 15.69
N LEU A 45 4.77 3.66 15.17
CA LEU A 45 3.77 2.97 15.99
C LEU A 45 4.38 1.75 16.70
N ALA A 46 5.22 0.98 16.02
CA ALA A 46 5.88 -0.20 16.58
C ALA A 46 6.88 0.17 17.68
N GLU A 47 7.68 1.21 17.50
CA GLU A 47 8.60 1.71 18.54
C GLU A 47 7.83 2.15 19.79
N ALA A 48 6.69 2.83 19.64
CA ALA A 48 5.79 3.18 20.73
C ALA A 48 5.20 1.93 21.43
N ALA A 49 5.05 0.80 20.71
CA ALA A 49 4.62 -0.50 21.25
C ALA A 49 5.78 -1.37 21.80
N GLY A 50 7.01 -0.82 21.86
CA GLY A 50 8.17 -1.46 22.45
C GLY A 50 8.99 -2.34 21.49
N TYR A 51 8.79 -2.22 20.18
CA TYR A 51 9.66 -2.86 19.19
C TYR A 51 11.02 -2.16 19.13
N VAL A 52 12.08 -2.94 18.99
CA VAL A 52 13.48 -2.47 18.87
C VAL A 52 13.99 -2.80 17.48
N LYS A 53 14.75 -1.91 16.88
CA LYS A 53 15.36 -2.17 15.57
C LYS A 53 16.25 -3.40 15.63
N LEU A 54 16.09 -4.33 14.70
CA LEU A 54 16.84 -5.60 14.65
C LEU A 54 18.35 -5.36 14.58
N SER A 55 18.79 -4.39 13.81
CA SER A 55 20.23 -4.02 13.72
C SER A 55 20.81 -3.61 15.08
N ASP A 56 20.03 -2.94 15.91
CA ASP A 56 20.47 -2.51 17.24
C ASP A 56 20.54 -3.69 18.21
N ALA A 57 19.57 -4.63 18.10
CA ALA A 57 19.60 -5.89 18.85
C ALA A 57 20.82 -6.75 18.48
N ILE A 58 21.17 -6.82 17.18
CA ILE A 58 22.37 -7.49 16.67
C ILE A 58 23.64 -6.81 17.23
N ALA A 59 23.75 -5.49 17.09
CA ALA A 59 24.90 -4.74 17.58
C ALA A 59 25.11 -4.86 19.10
N ALA A 60 24.02 -5.00 19.86
CA ALA A 60 24.05 -5.22 21.29
C ALA A 60 24.32 -6.68 21.71
N GLY A 61 24.39 -7.63 20.78
CA GLY A 61 24.49 -9.06 21.07
C GLY A 61 23.33 -9.59 21.89
N LYS A 62 22.12 -9.04 21.67
CA LYS A 62 20.93 -9.39 22.46
C LYS A 62 20.49 -10.83 22.12
N THR A 63 20.28 -11.66 23.14
CA THR A 63 19.57 -12.92 22.96
C THR A 63 18.07 -12.70 23.00
N LEU A 64 17.37 -13.10 21.95
CA LEU A 64 15.91 -13.00 21.87
C LEU A 64 15.22 -14.14 22.62
N LYS A 65 14.15 -13.81 23.34
CA LYS A 65 13.33 -14.74 24.12
C LYS A 65 11.84 -14.39 23.98
N ALA A 66 10.97 -15.29 24.41
CA ALA A 66 9.53 -15.10 24.36
C ALA A 66 9.11 -13.71 24.87
N GLY A 67 8.31 -13.00 24.09
CA GLY A 67 7.84 -11.65 24.34
C GLY A 67 8.74 -10.53 23.80
N ASP A 68 9.98 -10.83 23.39
CA ASP A 68 10.83 -9.81 22.74
C ASP A 68 10.26 -9.40 21.38
N LYS A 69 10.32 -8.11 21.09
CA LYS A 69 9.78 -7.47 19.90
C LYS A 69 10.90 -6.80 19.12
N VAL A 70 11.03 -7.13 17.83
CA VAL A 70 12.01 -6.52 16.93
C VAL A 70 11.38 -6.16 15.61
N TYR A 71 11.93 -5.14 14.93
CA TYR A 71 11.56 -4.79 13.57
C TYR A 71 12.79 -4.62 12.67
N ALA A 72 12.61 -4.87 11.39
CA ALA A 72 13.62 -4.60 10.37
C ALA A 72 13.04 -3.66 9.30
N ASP A 73 13.75 -2.58 9.06
CA ASP A 73 13.49 -1.61 8.01
C ASP A 73 14.28 -1.97 6.75
N ILE A 74 13.58 -2.09 5.63
CA ILE A 74 14.16 -2.40 4.33
C ILE A 74 14.11 -1.14 3.46
N ARG A 75 15.16 -0.33 3.57
CA ARG A 75 15.38 0.89 2.77
C ARG A 75 14.27 1.95 2.89
N GLY A 76 13.55 1.98 4.02
CA GLY A 76 12.45 2.90 4.24
C GLY A 76 11.20 2.65 3.38
N LYS A 77 11.08 1.46 2.75
CA LYS A 77 9.98 1.13 1.83
C LYS A 77 9.24 -0.15 2.18
N SER A 78 9.87 -1.05 2.93
CA SER A 78 9.25 -2.26 3.46
C SER A 78 9.69 -2.45 4.89
N VAL A 79 8.87 -3.12 5.69
CA VAL A 79 9.19 -3.38 7.10
C VAL A 79 8.66 -4.73 7.54
N ILE A 80 9.43 -5.40 8.41
CA ILE A 80 9.03 -6.64 9.08
C ILE A 80 9.00 -6.41 10.58
N PHE A 81 7.93 -6.82 11.22
CA PHE A 81 7.76 -6.86 12.67
C PHE A 81 7.75 -8.30 13.15
N VAL A 82 8.47 -8.61 14.22
CA VAL A 82 8.57 -9.95 14.81
C VAL A 82 8.38 -9.85 16.32
N GLN A 83 7.47 -10.63 16.86
CA GLN A 83 7.36 -10.85 18.33
C GLN A 83 7.58 -12.33 18.61
N ILE A 84 8.61 -12.62 19.42
CA ILE A 84 9.01 -13.99 19.74
C ILE A 84 7.94 -14.67 20.58
N GLY A 85 7.50 -15.85 20.12
CA GLY A 85 6.53 -16.70 20.82
C GLY A 85 7.15 -17.56 21.91
N THR A 86 6.30 -18.33 22.58
CA THR A 86 6.71 -19.27 23.65
C THR A 86 7.15 -20.64 23.12
N LYS A 87 6.74 -21.02 21.91
CA LYS A 87 7.16 -22.25 21.20
C LYS A 87 8.49 -22.03 20.48
N SER A 88 9.15 -23.13 20.13
CA SER A 88 10.36 -23.10 19.31
C SER A 88 10.11 -22.45 17.96
N LEU A 89 11.06 -21.62 17.48
CA LEU A 89 11.01 -21.06 16.13
C LEU A 89 11.01 -22.16 15.04
N GLU A 90 11.59 -23.32 15.28
CA GLU A 90 11.53 -24.47 14.34
C GLU A 90 10.11 -25.06 14.17
N GLU A 91 9.19 -24.77 15.09
CA GLU A 91 7.79 -25.15 14.94
C GLU A 91 7.04 -24.24 13.95
N GLY A 92 7.67 -23.13 13.51
CA GLY A 92 7.17 -22.19 12.52
C GLY A 92 6.53 -20.94 13.11
N LEU A 93 6.10 -20.07 12.24
CA LEU A 93 5.61 -18.72 12.49
C LEU A 93 4.11 -18.62 12.17
N ASN A 94 3.43 -17.61 12.73
CA ASN A 94 2.16 -17.10 12.24
C ASN A 94 2.46 -15.76 11.53
N ILE A 95 2.25 -15.69 10.21
CA ILE A 95 2.68 -14.57 9.36
C ILE A 95 1.48 -13.86 8.78
N LEU A 96 1.43 -12.54 8.94
CA LEU A 96 0.59 -11.64 8.14
C LEU A 96 1.48 -10.97 7.10
N GLY A 97 1.09 -10.99 5.83
CA GLY A 97 1.79 -10.30 4.76
C GLY A 97 0.84 -9.41 3.99
N ALA A 98 1.17 -8.13 3.83
CA ALA A 98 0.39 -7.14 3.10
C ALA A 98 1.34 -6.20 2.35
N HIS A 99 0.85 -5.47 1.34
CA HIS A 99 1.68 -4.48 0.69
C HIS A 99 1.28 -3.05 1.08
N ILE A 100 2.18 -2.09 0.83
CA ILE A 100 2.01 -0.69 1.21
C ILE A 100 2.24 0.29 0.07
N ASP A 101 2.65 -0.20 -1.11
CA ASP A 101 2.60 0.55 -2.35
C ASP A 101 1.17 0.54 -2.93
N SER A 102 0.87 1.44 -3.84
CA SER A 102 -0.43 1.54 -4.53
C SER A 102 -0.22 2.09 -5.93
N PRO A 103 -1.15 1.81 -6.89
CA PRO A 103 -1.08 2.38 -8.22
C PRO A 103 -1.07 3.91 -8.19
N ARG A 104 -0.14 4.52 -8.95
CA ARG A 104 0.12 5.97 -8.96
C ARG A 104 0.80 6.42 -10.23
N LEU A 105 1.25 7.67 -10.27
CA LEU A 105 2.15 8.18 -11.29
C LEU A 105 3.48 8.56 -10.63
N ASP A 106 4.60 8.13 -11.23
CA ASP A 106 5.94 8.52 -10.80
C ASP A 106 6.48 9.61 -11.70
N VAL A 107 7.14 10.61 -11.14
CA VAL A 107 7.85 11.65 -11.90
C VAL A 107 9.08 11.05 -12.57
N LYS A 108 9.26 11.31 -13.88
CA LYS A 108 10.43 10.83 -14.64
C LYS A 108 11.72 11.50 -14.16
N GLN A 109 12.89 10.96 -14.56
CA GLN A 109 14.20 11.46 -14.13
C GLN A 109 14.56 12.87 -14.69
N ASN A 110 14.07 13.22 -15.87
CA ASN A 110 14.21 14.56 -16.46
C ASN A 110 12.81 15.10 -16.71
N PRO A 111 12.09 15.52 -15.65
CA PRO A 111 10.65 15.68 -15.75
C PRO A 111 10.18 17.02 -16.23
N LEU A 112 10.96 18.09 -16.00
CA LEU A 112 10.47 19.46 -16.15
C LEU A 112 10.65 19.98 -17.58
N GLU A 113 9.52 20.21 -18.22
CA GLU A 113 9.44 20.77 -19.58
C GLU A 113 8.54 22.00 -19.59
N GLU A 114 8.83 22.94 -20.51
CA GLU A 114 7.95 24.06 -20.83
C GLU A 114 7.55 24.00 -22.30
N ARG A 115 6.25 23.98 -22.57
CA ARG A 115 5.66 24.08 -23.90
C ARG A 115 4.65 25.22 -23.95
N ASN A 116 4.88 26.25 -24.78
CA ASN A 116 3.98 27.37 -24.93
C ASN A 116 3.58 28.03 -23.59
N GLU A 117 4.56 28.34 -22.76
CA GLU A 117 4.39 28.95 -21.43
C GLU A 117 3.57 28.12 -20.44
N LEU A 118 3.50 26.79 -20.62
CA LEU A 118 2.94 25.85 -19.69
C LEU A 118 4.06 24.90 -19.24
N ALA A 119 4.38 24.89 -17.95
CA ALA A 119 5.35 23.97 -17.38
C ALA A 119 4.66 22.70 -16.87
N THR A 120 5.25 21.55 -17.20
CA THR A 120 4.76 20.24 -16.80
C THR A 120 5.87 19.38 -16.22
N PHE A 121 5.50 18.43 -15.34
CA PHE A 121 6.32 17.28 -15.03
C PHE A 121 5.86 16.07 -15.85
N ASP A 122 6.79 15.50 -16.62
CA ASP A 122 6.58 14.23 -17.30
C ASP A 122 6.48 13.12 -16.27
N THR A 123 5.50 12.22 -16.46
CA THR A 123 5.25 11.10 -15.53
C THR A 123 5.30 9.75 -16.22
N HIS A 124 5.43 8.70 -15.41
CA HIS A 124 5.24 7.31 -15.79
C HIS A 124 4.26 6.67 -14.82
N TYR A 125 3.22 6.00 -15.31
CA TYR A 125 2.29 5.30 -14.41
C TYR A 125 2.95 4.06 -13.79
N TYR A 126 2.57 3.79 -12.54
CA TYR A 126 3.02 2.68 -11.71
C TYR A 126 1.83 1.78 -11.41
N GLY A 127 1.98 0.46 -11.65
CA GLY A 127 0.90 -0.52 -11.47
C GLY A 127 -0.17 -0.48 -12.56
N GLY A 128 -1.27 -1.16 -12.31
CA GLY A 128 -2.37 -1.33 -13.24
C GLY A 128 -3.40 -0.20 -13.18
N VAL A 129 -3.25 0.88 -13.94
CA VAL A 129 -4.16 2.03 -13.91
C VAL A 129 -5.07 2.13 -15.13
N LYS A 130 -6.31 2.58 -14.92
CA LYS A 130 -7.17 3.10 -15.99
C LYS A 130 -6.83 4.58 -16.17
N LYS A 131 -5.95 4.91 -17.13
CA LYS A 131 -5.36 6.24 -17.31
C LYS A 131 -6.38 7.38 -17.36
N TYR A 132 -7.57 7.15 -17.93
CA TYR A 132 -8.64 8.15 -18.02
C TYR A 132 -9.24 8.55 -16.66
N GLN A 133 -8.96 7.82 -15.58
CA GLN A 133 -9.40 8.18 -14.23
C GLN A 133 -8.47 9.20 -13.55
N TRP A 134 -7.27 9.40 -14.09
CA TRP A 134 -6.23 10.24 -13.50
C TRP A 134 -6.19 11.68 -14.04
N VAL A 135 -6.99 11.98 -15.04
CA VAL A 135 -7.13 13.33 -15.58
C VAL A 135 -8.24 14.12 -14.87
N THR A 136 -8.12 15.44 -14.83
CA THR A 136 -9.14 16.38 -14.30
C THR A 136 -9.47 16.20 -12.80
N ILE A 137 -8.60 15.58 -12.03
CA ILE A 137 -8.72 15.49 -10.58
C ILE A 137 -7.61 16.27 -9.88
N PRO A 138 -7.84 16.78 -8.64
CA PRO A 138 -6.77 17.35 -7.84
C PRO A 138 -5.73 16.28 -7.47
N LEU A 139 -4.45 16.60 -7.68
CA LEU A 139 -3.32 15.74 -7.42
C LEU A 139 -2.33 16.43 -6.47
N ALA A 140 -1.63 15.65 -5.68
CA ALA A 140 -0.57 16.04 -4.76
C ALA A 140 0.76 15.39 -5.18
N ILE A 141 1.87 15.95 -4.74
CA ILE A 141 3.22 15.43 -4.94
C ILE A 141 3.78 15.01 -3.59
N HIS A 142 4.13 13.73 -3.48
CA HIS A 142 4.77 13.15 -2.30
C HIS A 142 6.12 12.51 -2.68
N GLY A 143 6.98 12.29 -1.70
CA GLY A 143 8.20 11.53 -1.93
C GLY A 143 9.45 12.15 -1.35
N VAL A 144 10.60 11.87 -1.97
CA VAL A 144 11.90 12.31 -1.48
C VAL A 144 12.82 12.78 -2.60
N LEU A 145 13.71 13.71 -2.24
CA LEU A 145 14.84 14.15 -3.05
C LEU A 145 16.12 13.72 -2.34
N ALA A 146 16.89 12.80 -2.92
CA ALA A 146 18.18 12.38 -2.38
C ALA A 146 19.29 13.21 -3.03
N LEU A 147 19.95 14.07 -2.25
CA LEU A 147 20.98 14.98 -2.76
C LEU A 147 22.35 14.31 -2.84
N LYS A 148 23.25 14.89 -3.63
CA LYS A 148 24.62 14.36 -3.83
C LYS A 148 25.47 14.33 -2.56
N ASP A 149 25.15 15.16 -1.57
CA ASP A 149 25.83 15.18 -0.27
C ASP A 149 25.36 14.06 0.67
N GLY A 150 24.36 13.26 0.26
CA GLY A 150 23.77 12.18 1.02
C GLY A 150 22.57 12.59 1.87
N SER A 151 22.20 13.86 1.90
CA SER A 151 20.99 14.31 2.56
C SER A 151 19.73 13.89 1.78
N VAL A 152 18.62 13.71 2.49
CA VAL A 152 17.32 13.35 1.92
C VAL A 152 16.28 14.35 2.38
N ILE A 153 15.58 14.96 1.44
CA ILE A 153 14.53 15.95 1.67
C ILE A 153 13.18 15.28 1.40
N ASN A 154 12.26 15.35 2.36
CA ASN A 154 10.89 14.91 2.15
C ASN A 154 10.10 15.99 1.44
N VAL A 155 9.30 15.59 0.46
CA VAL A 155 8.38 16.43 -0.30
C VAL A 155 6.95 15.96 -0.04
N CYS A 156 6.09 16.89 0.34
CA CYS A 156 4.64 16.67 0.46
C CYS A 156 3.97 18.02 0.15
N VAL A 157 3.30 18.12 -1.00
CA VAL A 157 2.61 19.34 -1.45
C VAL A 157 1.27 18.97 -2.04
N GLY A 158 0.22 19.63 -1.58
CA GLY A 158 -1.15 19.44 -2.08
C GLY A 158 -2.09 18.82 -1.05
N GLU A 159 -1.63 18.59 0.17
CA GLU A 159 -2.44 18.01 1.26
C GLU A 159 -2.98 19.05 2.24
N ASP A 160 -2.19 20.06 2.57
CA ASP A 160 -2.67 21.17 3.39
C ASP A 160 -3.63 22.05 2.57
N PRO A 161 -4.77 22.52 3.14
CA PRO A 161 -5.70 23.41 2.43
C PRO A 161 -5.08 24.71 1.88
N THR A 162 -3.90 25.10 2.36
CA THR A 162 -3.15 26.28 1.91
C THR A 162 -2.15 25.96 0.79
N ASP A 163 -1.88 24.67 0.54
CA ASP A 163 -1.00 24.23 -0.54
C ASP A 163 -1.65 24.41 -1.91
N PRO A 164 -0.86 24.63 -2.97
CA PRO A 164 -1.34 24.44 -4.32
C PRO A 164 -1.62 22.95 -4.59
N VAL A 165 -2.62 22.66 -5.41
CA VAL A 165 -2.83 21.32 -5.98
C VAL A 165 -2.42 21.31 -7.44
N PHE A 166 -2.21 20.12 -7.98
CA PHE A 166 -1.82 19.89 -9.37
C PHE A 166 -2.93 19.16 -10.12
N CYS A 167 -2.82 19.13 -11.46
CA CYS A 167 -3.82 18.45 -12.29
C CYS A 167 -3.19 18.03 -13.62
N ILE A 168 -3.71 16.96 -14.19
CA ILE A 168 -3.49 16.55 -15.57
C ILE A 168 -4.73 16.98 -16.36
N SER A 169 -4.56 17.74 -17.42
CA SER A 169 -5.68 18.20 -18.25
C SER A 169 -6.22 17.09 -19.16
N ASP A 170 -7.48 17.19 -19.52
CA ASP A 170 -8.08 16.41 -20.59
C ASP A 170 -8.60 17.34 -21.70
N LEU A 171 -8.77 16.81 -22.90
CA LEU A 171 -9.28 17.58 -24.02
C LEU A 171 -10.75 17.99 -23.76
N LEU A 172 -11.03 19.27 -23.97
CA LEU A 172 -12.40 19.77 -23.80
C LEU A 172 -13.38 19.09 -24.77
N ILE A 173 -14.63 18.89 -24.32
CA ILE A 173 -15.67 18.17 -25.06
C ILE A 173 -15.91 18.67 -26.48
N HIS A 174 -15.78 19.96 -26.72
CA HIS A 174 -16.04 20.57 -28.04
C HIS A 174 -14.99 20.22 -29.12
N LEU A 175 -13.81 19.69 -28.71
CA LEU A 175 -12.76 19.26 -29.62
C LEU A 175 -12.52 17.73 -29.55
N SER A 176 -13.26 17.00 -28.72
CA SER A 176 -12.97 15.60 -28.37
C SER A 176 -13.61 14.54 -29.28
N ALA A 177 -14.22 14.89 -30.40
CA ALA A 177 -14.93 13.95 -31.27
C ALA A 177 -14.05 12.76 -31.72
N GLU A 178 -12.80 13.02 -32.10
CA GLU A 178 -11.84 11.98 -32.46
C GLU A 178 -11.36 11.16 -31.26
N GLN A 179 -11.10 11.85 -30.13
CA GLN A 179 -10.69 11.21 -28.87
C GLN A 179 -11.77 10.22 -28.39
N LEU A 180 -13.04 10.62 -28.39
CA LEU A 180 -14.17 9.79 -27.96
C LEU A 180 -14.40 8.56 -28.85
N GLY A 181 -13.88 8.56 -30.06
CA GLY A 181 -13.88 7.40 -30.97
C GLY A 181 -12.84 6.34 -30.63
N LYS A 182 -11.88 6.64 -29.74
CA LYS A 182 -10.83 5.69 -29.33
C LYS A 182 -11.37 4.68 -28.30
N THR A 183 -10.69 3.52 -28.19
CA THR A 183 -10.97 2.59 -27.08
C THR A 183 -10.56 3.20 -25.75
N ALA A 184 -11.19 2.80 -24.65
CA ALA A 184 -10.91 3.33 -23.32
C ALA A 184 -9.42 3.23 -22.92
N SER A 185 -8.70 2.20 -23.37
CA SER A 185 -7.26 2.03 -23.12
C SER A 185 -6.37 3.03 -23.87
N LYS A 186 -6.92 3.70 -24.90
CA LYS A 186 -6.22 4.65 -25.77
C LYS A 186 -6.80 6.07 -25.72
N VAL A 187 -7.89 6.30 -24.99
CA VAL A 187 -8.50 7.61 -24.86
C VAL A 187 -7.57 8.60 -24.19
N ILE A 188 -6.80 8.13 -23.20
CA ILE A 188 -5.65 8.82 -22.62
C ILE A 188 -4.42 7.91 -22.81
N GLU A 189 -3.40 8.42 -23.45
CA GLU A 189 -2.13 7.71 -23.66
C GLU A 189 -1.18 7.95 -22.47
N GLY A 190 -0.21 7.05 -22.23
CA GLY A 190 0.71 7.17 -21.09
C GLY A 190 1.51 8.46 -21.11
N GLU A 191 2.01 8.85 -22.28
CA GLU A 191 2.78 10.10 -22.48
C GLU A 191 1.91 11.40 -22.45
N MET A 192 0.60 11.26 -22.19
CA MET A 192 -0.30 12.41 -21.99
C MET A 192 -0.59 12.66 -20.49
N LEU A 193 -0.02 11.86 -19.60
CA LEU A 193 -0.19 12.00 -18.16
C LEU A 193 0.81 13.01 -17.57
N ASP A 194 1.00 14.15 -18.23
CA ASP A 194 1.91 15.18 -17.79
C ASP A 194 1.24 16.09 -16.76
N LEU A 195 1.86 16.22 -15.59
CA LEU A 195 1.34 17.01 -14.48
C LEU A 195 1.62 18.49 -14.71
N ILE A 196 0.60 19.32 -14.77
CA ILE A 196 0.75 20.78 -14.90
C ILE A 196 1.28 21.34 -13.57
N VAL A 197 2.45 22.01 -13.61
CA VAL A 197 3.13 22.54 -12.43
C VAL A 197 3.31 24.06 -12.45
N GLY A 198 3.08 24.74 -13.57
CA GLY A 198 3.18 26.20 -13.62
C GLY A 198 2.79 26.82 -14.95
N ASN A 199 2.44 28.11 -14.89
CA ASN A 199 2.14 28.93 -16.08
C ASN A 199 2.57 30.40 -15.87
N ARG A 200 3.21 30.73 -14.74
CA ARG A 200 3.66 32.09 -14.46
C ARG A 200 5.12 32.24 -14.87
N PRO A 201 5.44 33.09 -15.86
CA PRO A 201 6.82 33.32 -16.26
C PRO A 201 7.60 34.07 -15.17
N LEU A 202 8.91 33.87 -15.14
CA LEU A 202 9.83 34.75 -14.44
C LEU A 202 9.84 36.09 -15.15
N VAL A 203 9.55 37.18 -14.43
CA VAL A 203 9.56 38.53 -14.95
C VAL A 203 10.67 39.32 -14.30
N TRP A 204 11.53 39.94 -15.10
CA TRP A 204 12.54 40.84 -14.59
C TRP A 204 11.93 42.21 -14.27
N GLY A 205 11.89 42.56 -12.95
CA GLY A 205 11.45 43.83 -12.42
C GLY A 205 10.06 44.31 -12.91
N GLN A 206 9.45 45.24 -12.19
CA GLN A 206 8.15 45.81 -12.61
C GLN A 206 8.20 46.60 -13.91
N ASN A 207 9.41 46.97 -14.37
CA ASN A 207 9.66 47.75 -15.61
C ASN A 207 10.46 46.91 -16.66
N GLY A 208 10.61 45.59 -16.50
CA GLY A 208 11.44 44.77 -17.37
C GLY A 208 12.96 44.94 -17.13
N GLU A 209 13.36 45.57 -16.03
CA GLU A 209 14.76 45.76 -15.67
C GLU A 209 15.36 44.45 -15.14
N LYS A 210 16.52 44.09 -15.68
CA LYS A 210 17.30 42.92 -15.25
C LYS A 210 17.70 43.04 -13.78
N PRO A 211 17.46 42.03 -12.94
CA PRO A 211 18.03 42.00 -11.60
C PRO A 211 19.54 42.19 -11.61
N ALA A 212 20.11 42.92 -10.66
CA ALA A 212 21.54 43.26 -10.63
C ALA A 212 22.49 42.04 -10.58
N ASP A 213 21.97 40.93 -10.09
CA ASP A 213 22.64 39.64 -9.92
C ASP A 213 22.31 38.62 -11.01
N ALA A 214 21.42 38.95 -11.96
CA ALA A 214 21.09 38.06 -13.06
C ALA A 214 22.14 38.13 -14.18
N GLU A 215 22.59 36.96 -14.67
CA GLU A 215 23.48 36.87 -15.83
C GLU A 215 22.71 36.50 -17.10
N GLY A 216 23.11 37.05 -18.27
CA GLY A 216 22.51 36.71 -19.57
C GLY A 216 21.26 37.49 -19.94
N ASP A 217 20.54 37.06 -20.97
CA ASP A 217 19.26 37.58 -21.42
C ASP A 217 18.09 36.92 -20.63
N GLU A 218 16.87 37.45 -20.79
CA GLU A 218 15.67 36.83 -20.21
C GLU A 218 15.58 35.35 -20.63
N PRO A 219 15.26 34.43 -19.68
CA PRO A 219 15.21 33.02 -20.00
C PRO A 219 14.21 32.72 -21.12
N LYS A 220 14.59 31.87 -22.08
CA LYS A 220 13.66 31.43 -23.14
C LYS A 220 12.52 30.57 -22.59
N GLU A 221 12.78 29.83 -21.50
CA GLU A 221 11.83 29.00 -20.76
C GLU A 221 11.56 29.68 -19.41
N ALA A 222 10.87 30.83 -19.45
CA ALA A 222 10.70 31.69 -18.29
C ALA A 222 9.75 31.10 -17.22
N VAL A 223 8.79 30.28 -17.62
CA VAL A 223 7.89 29.57 -16.68
C VAL A 223 8.64 28.44 -15.99
N LYS A 224 9.38 27.63 -16.75
CA LYS A 224 10.25 26.57 -16.19
C LYS A 224 11.26 27.16 -15.21
N THR A 225 11.93 28.25 -15.57
CA THR A 225 12.90 28.94 -14.71
C THR A 225 12.23 29.42 -13.42
N ASN A 226 11.01 29.94 -13.49
CA ASN A 226 10.27 30.35 -12.29
C ASN A 226 9.92 29.15 -11.40
N VAL A 227 9.49 28.02 -11.96
CA VAL A 227 9.23 26.78 -11.20
C VAL A 227 10.49 26.30 -10.48
N ILE A 228 11.65 26.27 -11.17
CA ILE A 228 12.93 25.90 -10.55
C ILE A 228 13.29 26.85 -9.40
N ASN A 229 13.09 28.15 -9.56
CA ASN A 229 13.36 29.11 -8.48
C ASN A 229 12.44 28.86 -7.26
N ILE A 230 11.17 28.55 -7.50
CA ILE A 230 10.24 28.18 -6.42
C ILE A 230 10.72 26.90 -5.70
N LEU A 231 11.11 25.88 -6.44
CA LEU A 231 11.64 24.63 -5.85
C LEU A 231 12.95 24.86 -5.08
N LYS A 232 13.81 25.77 -5.59
CA LYS A 232 15.01 26.19 -4.89
C LYS A 232 14.69 26.93 -3.59
N ASP A 233 13.72 27.82 -3.60
CA ASP A 233 13.32 28.57 -2.40
C ASP A 233 12.67 27.66 -1.35
N LEU A 234 11.86 26.67 -1.77
CA LEU A 234 11.17 25.74 -0.87
C LEU A 234 12.09 24.63 -0.31
N TYR A 235 12.95 24.06 -1.15
CA TYR A 235 13.70 22.85 -0.87
C TYR A 235 15.22 22.99 -0.98
N GLY A 236 15.72 24.14 -1.47
CA GLY A 236 17.16 24.37 -1.66
C GLY A 236 17.77 23.57 -2.81
N ILE A 237 16.96 23.10 -3.77
CA ILE A 237 17.40 22.22 -4.86
C ILE A 237 17.60 22.95 -6.17
N GLU A 238 18.33 22.33 -7.09
CA GLU A 238 18.48 22.72 -8.48
C GLU A 238 17.82 21.66 -9.39
N GLU A 239 17.61 21.99 -10.67
CA GLU A 239 16.98 21.07 -11.63
C GLU A 239 17.69 19.71 -11.70
N ALA A 240 19.02 19.70 -11.57
CA ALA A 240 19.82 18.48 -11.60
C ALA A 240 19.53 17.51 -10.42
N ASP A 241 18.97 18.00 -9.32
CA ASP A 241 18.64 17.17 -8.15
C ASP A 241 17.38 16.33 -8.38
N LEU A 242 16.55 16.70 -9.38
CA LEU A 242 15.43 15.88 -9.82
C LEU A 242 15.87 14.52 -10.40
N LEU A 243 17.13 14.37 -10.85
CA LEU A 243 17.67 13.09 -11.33
C LEU A 243 17.68 11.97 -10.28
N SER A 244 17.73 12.32 -9.01
CA SER A 244 17.73 11.40 -7.88
C SER A 244 16.49 11.58 -6.98
N ALA A 245 15.41 12.09 -7.55
CA ALA A 245 14.11 12.19 -6.91
C ALA A 245 13.33 10.88 -7.02
N GLU A 246 12.58 10.55 -5.99
CA GLU A 246 11.47 9.61 -6.01
C GLU A 246 10.22 10.41 -5.64
N LEU A 247 9.56 11.00 -6.63
CA LEU A 247 8.36 11.80 -6.47
C LEU A 247 7.16 11.08 -7.07
N GLU A 248 6.15 10.91 -6.25
CA GLU A 248 4.92 10.19 -6.54
C GLU A 248 3.76 11.17 -6.62
N ILE A 249 2.97 11.05 -7.67
CA ILE A 249 1.76 11.83 -7.89
C ILE A 249 0.58 11.01 -7.45
N VAL A 250 -0.16 11.52 -6.48
CA VAL A 250 -1.28 10.84 -5.83
C VAL A 250 -2.51 11.76 -5.75
N PRO A 251 -3.73 11.24 -5.58
CA PRO A 251 -4.92 12.07 -5.38
C PRO A 251 -4.77 12.96 -4.14
N ALA A 252 -5.03 14.25 -4.31
CA ALA A 252 -4.97 15.23 -3.21
C ALA A 252 -6.18 15.13 -2.28
N GLY A 253 -5.93 15.34 -0.99
CA GLY A 253 -6.95 15.40 0.04
C GLY A 253 -7.17 14.09 0.81
N PRO A 254 -7.80 14.17 1.99
CA PRO A 254 -7.92 13.05 2.91
C PRO A 254 -8.99 12.05 2.51
N ALA A 255 -8.88 10.83 3.01
CA ALA A 255 -9.96 9.85 2.99
C ALA A 255 -11.16 10.33 3.82
N ARG A 256 -12.37 10.02 3.37
CA ARG A 256 -13.62 10.52 3.95
C ARG A 256 -14.64 9.42 4.16
N ASP A 257 -15.47 9.59 5.18
CA ASP A 257 -16.67 8.76 5.35
C ASP A 257 -17.55 8.88 4.11
N MET A 258 -18.05 7.73 3.65
CA MET A 258 -18.90 7.63 2.48
C MET A 258 -20.25 7.00 2.83
N GLY A 259 -21.31 7.47 2.12
CA GLY A 259 -22.69 7.10 2.33
C GLY A 259 -23.36 7.95 3.42
N PHE A 260 -24.69 8.05 3.38
CA PHE A 260 -25.44 8.80 4.39
C PHE A 260 -25.30 8.22 5.78
N ASP A 261 -25.11 6.91 5.88
CA ASP A 261 -24.92 6.15 7.11
C ASP A 261 -23.45 6.07 7.56
N ARG A 262 -22.51 6.61 6.76
CA ARG A 262 -21.07 6.60 7.03
C ARG A 262 -20.49 5.21 7.27
N SER A 263 -21.06 4.19 6.65
CA SER A 263 -20.62 2.80 6.78
C SER A 263 -19.38 2.46 5.98
N MET A 264 -18.98 3.33 5.05
CA MET A 264 -17.86 3.15 4.15
C MET A 264 -16.85 4.28 4.26
N ILE A 265 -15.68 4.07 3.70
CA ILE A 265 -14.60 5.06 3.53
C ILE A 265 -14.29 5.15 2.04
N LEU A 266 -14.25 6.39 1.51
CA LEU A 266 -13.71 6.72 0.20
C LEU A 266 -12.29 7.26 0.40
N GLY A 267 -11.29 6.61 -0.19
CA GLY A 267 -9.88 6.98 -0.03
C GLY A 267 -9.01 6.48 -1.17
N TYR A 268 -7.78 6.97 -1.22
CA TYR A 268 -6.74 6.49 -2.12
C TYR A 268 -5.90 5.40 -1.45
N GLY A 269 -5.71 4.29 -2.16
CA GLY A 269 -4.85 3.20 -1.71
C GLY A 269 -5.46 2.33 -0.59
N HIS A 270 -6.77 2.06 -0.64
CA HIS A 270 -7.35 0.97 0.12
C HIS A 270 -6.68 -0.35 -0.24
N ASP A 271 -6.29 -0.50 -1.48
CA ASP A 271 -5.37 -1.48 -2.01
C ASP A 271 -3.91 -1.02 -1.76
N ASP A 272 -3.15 -1.60 -0.78
CA ASP A 272 -3.63 -2.61 0.17
C ASP A 272 -3.58 -2.10 1.63
N ARG A 273 -3.71 -0.78 1.84
CA ARG A 273 -3.66 -0.20 3.20
C ARG A 273 -4.84 -0.63 4.07
N SER A 274 -5.95 -1.08 3.46
CA SER A 274 -7.09 -1.64 4.19
C SER A 274 -6.81 -3.02 4.79
N CYS A 275 -5.76 -3.71 4.34
CA CYS A 275 -5.26 -4.94 4.97
C CYS A 275 -3.96 -4.68 5.75
N SER A 276 -3.08 -3.80 5.27
CA SER A 276 -1.79 -3.54 5.92
C SER A 276 -1.95 -2.86 7.28
N TYR A 277 -2.85 -1.88 7.42
CA TYR A 277 -3.12 -1.24 8.72
C TYR A 277 -3.74 -2.21 9.74
N PRO A 278 -4.79 -2.98 9.43
CA PRO A 278 -5.28 -4.02 10.32
C PRO A 278 -4.23 -5.05 10.71
N SER A 279 -3.36 -5.47 9.79
CA SER A 279 -2.24 -6.38 10.06
C SER A 279 -1.23 -5.78 11.04
N LEU A 280 -0.87 -4.50 10.83
CA LEU A 280 0.01 -3.76 11.73
C LEU A 280 -0.56 -3.69 13.14
N ILE A 281 -1.80 -3.21 13.28
CA ILE A 281 -2.41 -3.03 14.61
C ILE A 281 -2.61 -4.38 15.31
N ALA A 282 -3.01 -5.43 14.58
CA ALA A 282 -3.10 -6.79 15.13
C ALA A 282 -1.75 -7.27 15.68
N GLN A 283 -0.64 -7.01 14.97
CA GLN A 283 0.71 -7.34 15.42
C GLN A 283 1.12 -6.54 16.68
N LEU A 284 0.81 -5.25 16.71
CA LEU A 284 1.22 -4.38 17.83
C LEU A 284 0.44 -4.68 19.13
N GLU A 285 -0.82 -5.08 19.01
CA GLU A 285 -1.73 -5.40 20.11
C GLU A 285 -1.76 -6.89 20.48
N CYS A 286 -1.06 -7.75 19.73
CA CYS A 286 -0.95 -9.16 20.02
C CYS A 286 -0.26 -9.38 21.38
N ASP A 287 -0.87 -10.16 22.26
CA ASP A 287 -0.24 -10.65 23.47
C ASP A 287 0.96 -11.56 23.11
N VAL A 288 1.76 -12.00 24.09
CA VAL A 288 2.88 -12.92 23.79
C VAL A 288 2.31 -14.21 23.18
N PRO A 289 2.50 -14.44 21.86
CA PRO A 289 1.85 -15.55 21.19
C PRO A 289 2.52 -16.89 21.51
N ALA A 290 1.84 -17.98 21.25
CA ALA A 290 2.46 -19.30 21.33
C ALA A 290 3.51 -19.48 20.22
N ARG A 291 3.12 -19.29 18.96
CA ARG A 291 4.02 -19.28 17.81
C ARG A 291 4.52 -17.85 17.59
N THR A 292 5.77 -17.68 17.21
CA THR A 292 6.31 -16.35 16.87
C THR A 292 5.43 -15.68 15.82
N SER A 293 4.95 -14.47 16.12
CA SER A 293 4.15 -13.68 15.18
C SER A 293 5.05 -12.79 14.32
N VAL A 294 4.70 -12.69 13.05
CA VAL A 294 5.41 -11.86 12.07
C VAL A 294 4.41 -11.09 11.23
N THR A 295 4.67 -9.79 11.04
CA THR A 295 3.94 -8.99 10.05
C THR A 295 4.90 -8.39 9.06
N ILE A 296 4.63 -8.60 7.77
CA ILE A 296 5.41 -8.10 6.63
C ILE A 296 4.56 -7.03 5.94
N LEU A 297 5.10 -5.82 5.85
CA LEU A 297 4.54 -4.75 5.01
C LEU A 297 5.55 -4.51 3.88
N THR A 298 5.19 -4.91 2.67
CA THR A 298 6.11 -4.94 1.52
C THR A 298 5.80 -3.88 0.48
N ASP A 299 6.81 -3.50 -0.28
CA ASP A 299 6.77 -2.58 -1.42
C ASP A 299 6.71 -3.39 -2.73
N LYS A 300 6.32 -2.73 -3.83
CA LYS A 300 6.40 -3.22 -5.21
C LYS A 300 5.45 -4.38 -5.57
N GLU A 301 4.44 -4.65 -4.77
CA GLU A 301 3.45 -5.68 -5.13
C GLU A 301 2.82 -5.35 -6.49
N GLU A 302 2.40 -4.11 -6.68
CA GLU A 302 1.71 -3.59 -7.85
C GLU A 302 2.48 -3.67 -9.18
N ILE A 303 3.79 -3.91 -9.09
CA ILE A 303 4.67 -4.09 -10.25
C ILE A 303 5.36 -5.45 -10.26
N GLY A 304 4.79 -6.44 -9.55
CA GLY A 304 5.24 -7.84 -9.56
C GLY A 304 6.29 -8.18 -8.50
N SER A 305 6.42 -7.39 -7.44
CA SER A 305 7.29 -7.64 -6.28
C SER A 305 8.77 -7.79 -6.61
N VAL A 306 9.24 -7.28 -7.75
CA VAL A 306 10.64 -7.39 -8.20
C VAL A 306 11.46 -6.20 -7.71
N GLY A 307 12.65 -6.48 -7.17
CA GLY A 307 13.56 -5.46 -6.64
C GLY A 307 13.88 -5.66 -5.17
N ALA A 308 14.83 -4.87 -4.64
CA ALA A 308 15.40 -5.08 -3.30
C ALA A 308 14.40 -4.91 -2.14
N THR A 309 13.32 -4.18 -2.35
CA THR A 309 12.25 -3.92 -1.37
C THR A 309 10.99 -4.76 -1.63
N GLY A 310 10.89 -5.42 -2.79
CA GLY A 310 9.77 -6.30 -3.14
C GLY A 310 9.92 -7.70 -2.55
N MET A 311 8.80 -8.40 -2.39
CA MET A 311 8.74 -9.72 -1.72
C MET A 311 9.52 -10.82 -2.44
N ASN A 312 9.85 -10.66 -3.72
CA ASN A 312 10.71 -11.58 -4.47
C ASN A 312 12.20 -11.50 -4.08
N SER A 313 12.62 -10.48 -3.31
CA SER A 313 13.98 -10.41 -2.78
C SER A 313 14.18 -11.38 -1.61
N LEU A 314 15.42 -11.53 -1.18
CA LEU A 314 15.77 -12.40 -0.05
C LEU A 314 15.66 -11.69 1.31
N PHE A 315 15.08 -10.50 1.41
CA PHE A 315 15.08 -9.74 2.65
C PHE A 315 14.38 -10.50 3.79
N PHE A 316 13.26 -11.16 3.51
CA PHE A 316 12.53 -11.93 4.52
C PHE A 316 13.37 -13.11 5.06
N GLU A 317 13.97 -13.89 4.17
CA GLU A 317 14.83 -15.02 4.55
C GLU A 317 16.04 -14.55 5.37
N ASN A 318 16.71 -13.47 4.93
CA ASN A 318 17.88 -12.90 5.64
C ASN A 318 17.50 -12.39 7.02
N ILE A 319 16.38 -11.67 7.17
CA ILE A 319 15.92 -11.14 8.45
C ILE A 319 15.56 -12.28 9.41
N MET A 320 14.86 -13.32 8.93
CA MET A 320 14.51 -14.46 9.77
C MET A 320 15.74 -15.29 10.17
N ALA A 321 16.77 -15.35 9.33
CA ALA A 321 18.05 -15.97 9.70
C ALA A 321 18.72 -15.23 10.88
N GLU A 322 18.73 -13.90 10.88
CA GLU A 322 19.24 -13.09 11.99
C GLU A 322 18.42 -13.28 13.27
N VAL A 323 17.08 -13.27 13.15
CA VAL A 323 16.18 -13.50 14.30
C VAL A 323 16.42 -14.88 14.91
N LEU A 324 16.54 -15.92 14.07
CA LEU A 324 16.85 -17.27 14.53
C LEU A 324 18.21 -17.35 15.24
N ALA A 325 19.25 -16.73 14.68
CA ALA A 325 20.58 -16.68 15.28
C ALA A 325 20.54 -16.01 16.65
N LEU A 326 19.87 -14.85 16.79
CA LEU A 326 19.71 -14.16 18.07
C LEU A 326 18.87 -14.97 19.08
N ALA A 327 18.01 -15.88 18.63
CA ALA A 327 17.24 -16.80 19.47
C ALA A 327 17.99 -18.13 19.77
N GLY A 328 19.26 -18.26 19.31
CA GLY A 328 20.09 -19.44 19.57
C GLY A 328 19.95 -20.57 18.53
N PHE A 329 19.33 -20.31 17.38
CA PHE A 329 19.14 -21.28 16.28
C PHE A 329 20.09 -20.94 15.10
N GLU A 330 21.35 -21.29 15.20
CA GLU A 330 22.39 -20.92 14.18
C GLU A 330 22.46 -21.90 13.00
N SER A 331 21.75 -23.02 13.04
CA SER A 331 21.77 -24.00 11.94
C SER A 331 20.98 -23.51 10.73
N PRO A 332 21.53 -23.58 9.50
CA PRO A 332 20.75 -23.33 8.30
C PRO A 332 19.52 -24.23 8.15
N LEU A 333 19.52 -25.39 8.80
CA LEU A 333 18.37 -26.29 8.83
C LEU A 333 17.24 -25.77 9.72
N SER A 334 17.56 -25.04 10.80
CA SER A 334 16.56 -24.39 11.67
C SER A 334 15.72 -23.37 10.90
N LEU A 335 16.35 -22.54 10.06
CA LEU A 335 15.64 -21.61 9.18
C LEU A 335 14.68 -22.35 8.23
N ARG A 336 15.13 -23.44 7.59
CA ARG A 336 14.31 -24.21 6.66
C ARG A 336 13.12 -24.87 7.36
N ARG A 337 13.31 -25.40 8.56
CA ARG A 337 12.23 -25.97 9.39
C ARG A 337 11.24 -24.88 9.80
N CYS A 338 11.76 -23.74 10.27
CA CYS A 338 10.94 -22.58 10.62
C CYS A 338 10.02 -22.18 9.46
N MET A 339 10.59 -21.99 8.27
CA MET A 339 9.83 -21.60 7.09
C MET A 339 8.79 -22.65 6.69
N ALA A 340 9.19 -23.91 6.59
CA ALA A 340 8.30 -25.00 6.13
C ALA A 340 7.13 -25.27 7.10
N ASN A 341 7.31 -25.02 8.39
CA ASN A 341 6.29 -25.23 9.42
C ASN A 341 5.43 -23.98 9.68
N SER A 342 5.61 -22.91 8.91
CA SER A 342 4.90 -21.64 9.10
C SER A 342 3.50 -21.63 8.47
N TYR A 343 2.64 -20.80 9.03
CA TYR A 343 1.33 -20.44 8.51
C TYR A 343 1.31 -18.97 8.08
N MET A 344 0.65 -18.66 6.98
CA MET A 344 0.57 -17.31 6.48
C MET A 344 -0.85 -16.96 6.01
N LEU A 345 -1.28 -15.77 6.39
CA LEU A 345 -2.32 -15.02 5.70
C LEU A 345 -1.64 -14.02 4.76
N SER A 346 -1.78 -14.23 3.46
CA SER A 346 -1.40 -13.25 2.43
C SER A 346 -2.53 -12.26 2.33
N SER A 347 -2.37 -11.14 3.04
CA SER A 347 -3.40 -10.11 3.10
C SER A 347 -3.28 -9.22 1.88
N ASP A 348 -4.33 -9.20 1.08
CA ASP A 348 -4.46 -8.38 -0.12
C ASP A 348 -5.95 -8.22 -0.40
N VAL A 349 -6.38 -7.04 -0.84
CA VAL A 349 -7.79 -6.74 -1.04
C VAL A 349 -8.48 -7.74 -1.97
N SER A 350 -9.76 -7.94 -1.77
CA SER A 350 -10.59 -8.76 -2.64
C SER A 350 -11.53 -7.91 -3.48
N ALA A 351 -11.89 -8.37 -4.68
CA ALA A 351 -12.86 -7.68 -5.53
C ALA A 351 -14.26 -7.74 -4.91
N GLY A 352 -14.73 -6.60 -4.40
CA GLY A 352 -16.10 -6.45 -3.92
C GLY A 352 -17.10 -6.58 -5.06
N TYR A 353 -18.19 -7.34 -4.84
CA TYR A 353 -19.28 -7.43 -5.81
C TYR A 353 -19.92 -6.08 -6.06
N ASP A 354 -19.83 -5.61 -7.29
CA ASP A 354 -20.46 -4.36 -7.73
C ASP A 354 -21.73 -4.65 -8.56
N PRO A 355 -22.91 -4.29 -8.08
CA PRO A 355 -24.16 -4.52 -8.80
C PRO A 355 -24.27 -3.77 -10.13
N SER A 356 -23.43 -2.74 -10.37
CA SER A 356 -23.36 -2.04 -11.64
C SER A 356 -22.61 -2.85 -12.72
N PHE A 357 -21.81 -3.85 -12.31
CA PHE A 357 -20.96 -4.66 -13.20
C PHE A 357 -21.19 -6.17 -13.03
N THR A 358 -22.43 -6.59 -12.83
CA THR A 358 -22.81 -7.99 -12.54
C THR A 358 -22.23 -9.01 -13.51
N GLY A 359 -22.02 -8.64 -14.78
CA GLY A 359 -21.45 -9.50 -15.81
C GLY A 359 -20.01 -9.92 -15.57
N SER A 360 -19.28 -9.26 -14.65
CA SER A 360 -17.90 -9.58 -14.32
C SER A 360 -17.76 -10.53 -13.12
N PHE A 361 -18.86 -10.86 -12.44
CA PHE A 361 -18.86 -11.62 -11.19
C PHE A 361 -19.72 -12.89 -11.28
N GLU A 362 -19.37 -13.87 -10.44
CA GLU A 362 -20.23 -15.02 -10.09
C GLU A 362 -20.63 -14.87 -8.63
N ILE A 363 -21.85 -14.43 -8.36
CA ILE A 363 -22.27 -13.91 -7.04
C ILE A 363 -22.10 -14.90 -5.89
N LYS A 364 -22.17 -16.21 -6.13
CA LYS A 364 -22.00 -17.21 -5.07
C LYS A 364 -20.58 -17.28 -4.53
N ASN A 365 -19.61 -16.87 -5.35
CA ASN A 365 -18.19 -16.88 -5.05
C ASN A 365 -17.59 -15.46 -5.10
N SER A 366 -18.40 -14.44 -4.87
CA SER A 366 -17.94 -13.05 -4.84
C SER A 366 -17.99 -12.51 -3.42
N ALA A 367 -17.04 -11.66 -3.08
CA ALA A 367 -17.00 -10.95 -1.81
C ALA A 367 -18.10 -9.87 -1.77
N ILE A 368 -18.90 -9.86 -0.74
CA ILE A 368 -19.96 -8.86 -0.51
C ILE A 368 -19.50 -7.88 0.56
N MET A 369 -19.58 -6.59 0.26
CA MET A 369 -19.22 -5.55 1.22
C MET A 369 -20.10 -5.60 2.48
N GLY A 370 -19.46 -5.42 3.63
CA GLY A 370 -20.12 -5.51 4.93
C GLY A 370 -20.31 -6.94 5.45
N HIS A 371 -19.76 -7.95 4.78
CA HIS A 371 -19.85 -9.35 5.20
C HIS A 371 -18.53 -9.88 5.83
N GLY A 372 -17.60 -8.99 6.14
CA GLY A 372 -16.36 -9.29 6.83
C GLY A 372 -15.21 -9.68 5.91
N LEU A 373 -14.16 -10.22 6.52
CA LEU A 373 -12.92 -10.63 5.87
C LEU A 373 -13.18 -11.67 4.77
N ALA A 374 -12.69 -11.44 3.56
CA ALA A 374 -12.80 -12.39 2.44
C ALA A 374 -11.57 -13.28 2.37
N PHE A 375 -11.76 -14.60 2.28
CA PHE A 375 -10.70 -15.58 2.03
C PHE A 375 -10.79 -16.06 0.59
N ASN A 376 -9.68 -15.96 -0.14
CA ASN A 376 -9.54 -16.42 -1.50
C ASN A 376 -8.65 -17.67 -1.51
N LYS A 377 -9.21 -18.83 -1.81
CA LYS A 377 -8.45 -20.07 -1.90
C LYS A 377 -7.35 -19.99 -2.96
N PHE A 378 -7.58 -19.21 -4.01
CA PHE A 378 -6.66 -18.88 -5.08
C PHE A 378 -7.06 -17.53 -5.71
N THR A 379 -6.12 -16.85 -6.37
CA THR A 379 -6.32 -15.51 -6.97
C THR A 379 -5.95 -15.45 -8.45
N GLY A 380 -5.13 -16.36 -8.97
CA GLY A 380 -4.60 -16.36 -10.33
C GLY A 380 -5.66 -16.39 -11.43
N SER A 381 -5.28 -15.94 -12.61
CA SER A 381 -6.15 -15.86 -13.79
C SER A 381 -6.23 -17.17 -14.58
N GLY A 382 -7.24 -17.31 -15.43
CA GLY A 382 -7.47 -18.48 -16.29
C GLY A 382 -7.52 -19.77 -15.48
N GLY A 383 -6.58 -20.70 -15.71
CA GLY A 383 -6.47 -21.96 -14.97
C GLY A 383 -5.69 -21.86 -13.65
N LYS A 384 -5.82 -20.78 -12.87
CA LYS A 384 -5.12 -20.50 -11.61
C LYS A 384 -3.61 -20.24 -11.78
N PHE A 385 -3.18 -19.78 -12.95
CA PHE A 385 -1.77 -19.51 -13.20
C PHE A 385 -1.24 -18.37 -12.33
N GLY A 386 -0.02 -18.59 -11.80
CA GLY A 386 0.69 -17.56 -11.02
C GLY A 386 0.09 -17.26 -9.66
N SER A 387 -0.72 -18.17 -9.09
CA SER A 387 -1.27 -18.01 -7.74
C SER A 387 -0.93 -19.18 -6.83
N ASN A 388 -1.07 -18.98 -5.53
CA ASN A 388 -1.17 -20.05 -4.56
C ASN A 388 -2.58 -20.69 -4.64
N ASP A 389 -2.72 -21.99 -4.41
CA ASP A 389 -3.99 -22.70 -4.22
C ASP A 389 -3.95 -23.36 -2.83
N ALA A 390 -4.57 -22.74 -1.83
CA ALA A 390 -4.51 -23.16 -0.45
C ALA A 390 -5.07 -24.60 -0.30
N ASP A 391 -4.39 -25.43 0.50
CA ASP A 391 -4.82 -26.77 0.79
C ASP A 391 -6.09 -26.82 1.67
N ALA A 392 -6.85 -27.91 1.55
CA ALA A 392 -8.14 -28.05 2.22
C ALA A 392 -8.03 -28.06 3.75
N GLU A 393 -6.95 -28.63 4.26
CA GLU A 393 -6.66 -28.74 5.70
C GLU A 393 -6.41 -27.37 6.29
N TYR A 394 -5.65 -26.52 5.58
CA TYR A 394 -5.38 -25.15 6.01
C TYR A 394 -6.64 -24.26 5.93
N VAL A 395 -7.43 -24.37 4.87
CA VAL A 395 -8.74 -23.71 4.79
C VAL A 395 -9.64 -24.11 5.98
N ALA A 396 -9.66 -25.38 6.36
CA ALA A 396 -10.44 -25.86 7.51
C ALA A 396 -9.91 -25.28 8.84
N LEU A 397 -8.59 -25.18 8.99
CA LEU A 397 -7.96 -24.56 10.15
C LEU A 397 -8.35 -23.09 10.28
N ILE A 398 -8.24 -22.31 9.18
CA ILE A 398 -8.60 -20.89 9.17
C ILE A 398 -10.08 -20.69 9.54
N ARG A 399 -10.98 -21.48 8.98
CA ARG A 399 -12.40 -21.45 9.36
C ARG A 399 -12.60 -21.65 10.85
N ARG A 400 -11.90 -22.63 11.45
CA ARG A 400 -11.98 -22.91 12.89
C ARG A 400 -11.47 -21.73 13.73
N ILE A 401 -10.36 -21.10 13.32
CA ILE A 401 -9.82 -19.90 13.99
C ILE A 401 -10.86 -18.77 13.98
N MET A 402 -11.41 -18.46 12.82
CA MET A 402 -12.38 -17.37 12.67
C MET A 402 -13.68 -17.63 13.42
N ASP A 403 -14.22 -18.86 13.33
CA ASP A 403 -15.44 -19.26 14.05
C ASP A 403 -15.25 -19.18 15.57
N ASN A 404 -14.13 -19.65 16.10
CA ASN A 404 -13.82 -19.61 17.53
C ASN A 404 -13.67 -18.17 18.05
N ALA A 405 -13.16 -17.25 17.24
CA ALA A 405 -13.01 -15.85 17.58
C ALA A 405 -14.27 -15.01 17.31
N GLY A 406 -15.31 -15.60 16.72
CA GLY A 406 -16.55 -14.90 16.36
C GLY A 406 -16.35 -13.84 15.27
N VAL A 407 -15.33 -14.01 14.41
CA VAL A 407 -15.02 -13.12 13.29
C VAL A 407 -16.02 -13.35 12.16
N GLN A 408 -16.52 -12.26 11.55
CA GLN A 408 -17.32 -12.38 10.35
C GLN A 408 -16.38 -12.51 9.14
N PHE A 409 -16.57 -13.59 8.40
CA PHE A 409 -15.78 -13.87 7.20
C PHE A 409 -16.62 -14.48 6.09
N GLN A 410 -16.10 -14.43 4.89
CA GLN A 410 -16.65 -14.99 3.67
C GLN A 410 -15.57 -15.64 2.83
N THR A 411 -15.95 -16.41 1.81
CA THR A 411 -15.03 -16.94 0.81
C THR A 411 -15.39 -16.37 -0.55
N ALA A 412 -14.37 -16.03 -1.34
CA ALA A 412 -14.56 -15.41 -2.63
C ALA A 412 -13.54 -15.87 -3.67
N GLU A 413 -13.81 -15.56 -4.91
CA GLU A 413 -12.89 -15.58 -6.05
C GLU A 413 -12.79 -14.16 -6.62
N LEU A 414 -11.71 -13.86 -7.29
CA LEU A 414 -11.45 -12.55 -7.90
C LEU A 414 -12.16 -12.44 -9.27
N GLY A 415 -13.48 -12.21 -9.23
CA GLY A 415 -14.32 -12.19 -10.43
C GLY A 415 -14.74 -13.58 -10.90
N ARG A 416 -15.50 -13.64 -12.02
CA ARG A 416 -15.87 -14.92 -12.63
C ARG A 416 -14.71 -15.53 -13.42
N VAL A 417 -14.75 -16.84 -13.64
CA VAL A 417 -13.77 -17.57 -14.48
C VAL A 417 -13.62 -16.89 -15.84
N ASP A 418 -12.40 -16.76 -16.31
CA ASP A 418 -11.97 -16.09 -17.55
C ASP A 418 -12.15 -14.56 -17.58
N ALA A 419 -12.73 -13.94 -16.55
CA ALA A 419 -12.91 -12.48 -16.49
C ALA A 419 -11.97 -11.79 -15.51
N GLY A 420 -11.52 -12.49 -14.47
CA GLY A 420 -10.71 -11.92 -13.40
C GLY A 420 -9.51 -12.80 -13.05
N GLY A 421 -8.72 -12.30 -12.12
CA GLY A 421 -7.54 -12.92 -11.54
C GLY A 421 -6.36 -11.98 -11.49
N GLY A 422 -5.55 -12.10 -10.46
CA GLY A 422 -4.31 -11.35 -10.24
C GLY A 422 -3.33 -12.19 -9.42
N GLY A 423 -2.04 -11.88 -9.48
CA GLY A 423 -1.04 -12.41 -8.57
C GLY A 423 -1.07 -11.64 -7.26
N THR A 424 -0.60 -12.28 -6.19
CA THR A 424 -0.36 -11.69 -4.88
C THR A 424 1.00 -12.15 -4.38
N ILE A 425 1.44 -11.71 -3.21
CA ILE A 425 2.68 -12.19 -2.59
C ILE A 425 2.60 -13.65 -2.10
N ALA A 426 1.43 -14.28 -2.08
CA ALA A 426 1.19 -15.61 -1.54
C ALA A 426 2.11 -16.69 -2.11
N TYR A 427 2.24 -16.79 -3.44
CA TYR A 427 3.07 -17.81 -4.07
C TYR A 427 4.56 -17.66 -3.76
N MET A 428 5.01 -16.44 -3.45
CA MET A 428 6.41 -16.17 -3.15
C MET A 428 6.84 -16.75 -1.80
N LEU A 429 5.92 -16.80 -0.85
CA LEU A 429 6.15 -17.41 0.45
C LEU A 429 5.79 -18.91 0.45
N ALA A 430 4.79 -19.32 -0.30
CA ALA A 430 4.46 -20.74 -0.50
C ALA A 430 5.65 -21.57 -1.04
N LYS A 431 6.59 -20.95 -1.77
CA LYS A 431 7.83 -21.62 -2.24
C LYS A 431 8.70 -22.20 -1.12
N TYR A 432 8.56 -21.72 0.13
CA TYR A 432 9.25 -22.25 1.30
C TYR A 432 8.58 -23.49 1.88
N GLY A 433 7.43 -23.91 1.34
CA GLY A 433 6.67 -25.07 1.80
C GLY A 433 5.71 -24.78 2.96
N MET A 434 5.52 -23.51 3.32
CA MET A 434 4.55 -23.11 4.35
C MET A 434 3.11 -23.12 3.82
N HIS A 435 2.15 -23.19 4.73
CA HIS A 435 0.73 -23.07 4.40
C HIS A 435 0.36 -21.61 4.19
N VAL A 436 -0.18 -21.26 3.02
CA VAL A 436 -0.55 -19.89 2.66
C VAL A 436 -1.97 -19.86 2.12
N ILE A 437 -2.74 -18.86 2.52
CA ILE A 437 -4.03 -18.51 1.93
C ILE A 437 -4.11 -16.99 1.72
N ASP A 438 -4.73 -16.59 0.61
CA ASP A 438 -5.04 -15.18 0.35
C ASP A 438 -6.28 -14.75 1.12
N CYS A 439 -6.26 -13.56 1.70
CA CYS A 439 -7.41 -12.99 2.36
C CYS A 439 -7.33 -11.47 2.37
N GLY A 440 -8.47 -10.78 2.41
CA GLY A 440 -8.45 -9.32 2.51
C GLY A 440 -9.82 -8.66 2.57
N VAL A 441 -9.79 -7.35 2.55
CA VAL A 441 -10.97 -6.50 2.61
C VAL A 441 -11.61 -6.40 1.22
N PRO A 442 -12.93 -6.61 1.06
CA PRO A 442 -13.63 -6.32 -0.19
C PRO A 442 -13.58 -4.83 -0.52
N VAL A 443 -13.10 -4.50 -1.73
CA VAL A 443 -12.95 -3.12 -2.20
C VAL A 443 -13.68 -2.94 -3.53
N LEU A 444 -14.36 -1.79 -3.70
CA LEU A 444 -14.87 -1.36 -5.01
C LEU A 444 -13.92 -0.34 -5.63
N SER A 445 -13.90 -0.31 -6.96
CA SER A 445 -13.04 0.59 -7.74
C SER A 445 -11.54 0.39 -7.46
N MET A 446 -11.12 -0.84 -7.16
CA MET A 446 -9.71 -1.21 -6.98
C MET A 446 -8.83 -0.60 -8.07
N HIS A 447 -7.64 -0.09 -7.70
CA HIS A 447 -6.70 0.65 -8.57
C HIS A 447 -7.20 2.00 -9.12
N ALA A 448 -8.37 2.47 -8.71
CA ALA A 448 -8.80 3.84 -9.06
C ALA A 448 -8.14 4.88 -8.12
N PRO A 449 -8.06 6.16 -8.53
CA PRO A 449 -7.60 7.23 -7.63
C PRO A 449 -8.41 7.34 -6.33
N TRP A 450 -9.66 6.89 -6.37
CA TRP A 450 -10.54 6.82 -5.21
C TRP A 450 -11.23 5.46 -5.16
N GLU A 451 -11.00 4.74 -4.10
CA GLU A 451 -11.51 3.40 -3.84
C GLU A 451 -12.48 3.41 -2.67
N ILE A 452 -13.27 2.36 -2.53
CA ILE A 452 -14.32 2.26 -1.51
C ILE A 452 -14.14 0.98 -0.71
N ALA A 453 -14.00 1.11 0.62
CA ALA A 453 -14.00 -0.02 1.55
C ALA A 453 -15.05 0.14 2.64
N ASN A 454 -15.61 -0.96 3.14
CA ASN A 454 -16.59 -0.94 4.22
C ASN A 454 -15.89 -1.01 5.59
N LYS A 455 -16.30 -0.15 6.52
CA LYS A 455 -15.73 -0.09 7.87
C LYS A 455 -15.82 -1.41 8.63
N ALA A 456 -16.92 -2.14 8.45
CA ALA A 456 -17.08 -3.45 9.09
C ALA A 456 -16.07 -4.47 8.57
N ASP A 457 -15.80 -4.49 7.26
CA ASP A 457 -14.87 -5.43 6.66
C ASP A 457 -13.42 -5.17 7.14
N ILE A 458 -13.03 -3.90 7.24
CA ILE A 458 -11.74 -3.46 7.78
C ILE A 458 -11.61 -3.87 9.26
N PHE A 459 -12.67 -3.70 10.05
CA PHE A 459 -12.65 -4.07 11.46
C PHE A 459 -12.63 -5.59 11.65
N GLU A 460 -13.37 -6.37 10.85
CA GLU A 460 -13.32 -7.82 10.88
C GLU A 460 -11.98 -8.36 10.40
N ALA A 461 -11.29 -7.69 9.46
CA ALA A 461 -9.92 -8.01 9.08
C ALA A 461 -8.97 -7.89 10.28
N TYR A 462 -9.02 -6.78 11.03
CA TYR A 462 -8.24 -6.64 12.26
C TYR A 462 -8.53 -7.75 13.28
N ARG A 463 -9.80 -8.06 13.53
CA ARG A 463 -10.19 -9.13 14.47
C ARG A 463 -9.67 -10.50 14.01
N GLY A 464 -9.81 -10.79 12.72
CA GLY A 464 -9.35 -12.04 12.12
C GLY A 464 -7.83 -12.19 12.14
N TYR A 465 -7.11 -11.13 11.83
CA TYR A 465 -5.65 -11.12 11.85
C TYR A 465 -5.11 -11.30 13.27
N ARG A 466 -5.71 -10.62 14.25
CA ARG A 466 -5.35 -10.81 15.66
C ARG A 466 -5.60 -12.26 16.12
N ALA A 467 -6.78 -12.80 15.83
CA ALA A 467 -7.12 -14.19 16.17
C ALA A 467 -6.15 -15.21 15.54
N PHE A 468 -5.69 -14.93 14.31
CA PHE A 468 -4.70 -15.76 13.64
C PHE A 468 -3.30 -15.66 14.27
N LEU A 469 -2.85 -14.47 14.66
CA LEU A 469 -1.55 -14.33 15.35
C LEU A 469 -1.54 -14.99 16.72
N GLU A 470 -2.64 -14.94 17.45
CA GLU A 470 -2.82 -15.52 18.80
C GLU A 470 -3.12 -17.03 18.78
N PHE A 471 -3.34 -17.61 17.60
CA PHE A 471 -3.61 -19.03 17.44
C PHE A 471 -2.44 -19.90 17.90
N SER A 472 -2.73 -20.98 18.67
CA SER A 472 -1.70 -21.71 19.45
C SER A 472 -1.54 -23.21 19.13
N GLU A 473 -2.38 -23.79 18.24
CA GLU A 473 -2.27 -25.25 17.90
C GLU A 473 -1.08 -25.59 17.01
#